data_1ec03e77242f51c28703c8593a53ce8e
#
_entry.id   1ec03e77242f51c28703c8593a53ce8e
#
_cell.length_a   1.000
_cell.length_b   1.000
_cell.length_c   1.000
_cell.angle_alpha   90.00
_cell.angle_beta   90.00
_cell.angle_gamma   90.00
#
_symmetry.space_group_name_H-M   'P 1'
#
loop_
_entity.id
_entity.type
_entity.pdbx_description
1 polymer ?
#
loop_
_entity_poly.entity_id
_entity_poly.type
_entity_poly.pdbx_seq_one_letter_code
_entity_poly.pdbx_strand_id
1 'polypeptide(L)'
;MDKTEYHLKLEEINRLVDAQDYEGALTVADSIDWRRVKSVRTLCMVADIYEVNGELEKSMQMLQLAHKRSSIGKMILYRQVELALKMGLYDDAVKYYNEYLETASNDTSKYILKYKIYKAQKAPLEDQIAILEEYKEREYTERWVYELAKLYKKAGQEKKCVETCDDLVLWFGEGKY
;
A
#
# COMPACT_ATOMS: atom_id res chain seq x y z
N MET A 1 18.55 -26.74 -2.20
CA MET A 1 17.19 -26.98 -1.68
C MET A 1 16.41 -27.77 -2.73
N ASP A 2 15.91 -28.92 -2.37
CA ASP A 2 15.05 -29.72 -3.23
C ASP A 2 13.56 -29.30 -3.06
N LYS A 3 12.66 -29.96 -3.81
CA LYS A 3 11.23 -29.63 -3.81
C LYS A 3 10.57 -29.91 -2.46
N THR A 4 10.94 -31.00 -1.81
CA THR A 4 10.35 -31.41 -0.52
C THR A 4 10.77 -30.45 0.58
N GLU A 5 12.05 -30.13 0.66
CA GLU A 5 12.58 -29.14 1.60
C GLU A 5 11.91 -27.77 1.43
N TYR A 6 11.71 -27.34 0.17
CA TYR A 6 11.01 -26.08 -0.11
C TYR A 6 9.56 -26.10 0.44
N HIS A 7 8.81 -27.18 0.21
CA HIS A 7 7.44 -27.27 0.72
C HIS A 7 7.38 -27.26 2.24
N LEU A 8 8.27 -28.00 2.92
CA LEU A 8 8.33 -28.00 4.39
C LEU A 8 8.63 -26.60 4.94
N LYS A 9 9.54 -25.87 4.33
CA LYS A 9 9.83 -24.48 4.74
C LYS A 9 8.65 -23.54 4.50
N LEU A 10 7.89 -23.71 3.43
CA LEU A 10 6.68 -22.92 3.18
C LEU A 10 5.58 -23.24 4.21
N GLU A 11 5.38 -24.49 4.56
CA GLU A 11 4.43 -24.88 5.61
C GLU A 11 4.83 -24.27 6.95
N GLU A 12 6.12 -24.29 7.29
CA GLU A 12 6.63 -23.67 8.50
C GLU A 12 6.44 -22.15 8.50
N ILE A 13 6.71 -21.47 7.38
CA ILE A 13 6.43 -20.02 7.24
C ILE A 13 4.95 -19.74 7.48
N ASN A 14 4.04 -20.49 6.84
CA ASN A 14 2.61 -20.29 7.02
C ASN A 14 2.19 -20.50 8.48
N ARG A 15 2.68 -21.54 9.14
CA ARG A 15 2.43 -21.81 10.55
C ARG A 15 2.89 -20.66 11.45
N LEU A 16 4.08 -20.11 11.20
CA LEU A 16 4.64 -19.00 11.97
C LEU A 16 3.86 -17.69 11.73
N VAL A 17 3.45 -17.43 10.49
CA VAL A 17 2.61 -16.27 10.15
C VAL A 17 1.24 -16.37 10.83
N ASP A 18 0.60 -17.54 10.81
CA ASP A 18 -0.69 -17.79 11.50
C ASP A 18 -0.56 -17.60 13.02
N ALA A 19 0.60 -17.94 13.58
CA ALA A 19 0.93 -17.69 14.98
C ALA A 19 1.39 -16.26 15.28
N GLN A 20 1.45 -15.37 14.28
CA GLN A 20 1.98 -14.00 14.34
C GLN A 20 3.46 -13.93 14.77
N ASP A 21 4.21 -15.02 14.61
CA ASP A 21 5.66 -15.06 14.82
C ASP A 21 6.39 -14.65 13.53
N TYR A 22 6.39 -13.36 13.27
CA TYR A 22 7.00 -12.80 12.05
C TYR A 22 8.52 -12.85 12.08
N GLU A 23 9.16 -12.83 13.24
CA GLU A 23 10.61 -12.95 13.38
C GLU A 23 11.07 -14.39 13.06
N GLY A 24 10.34 -15.39 13.58
CA GLY A 24 10.55 -16.78 13.20
C GLY A 24 10.35 -17.00 11.69
N ALA A 25 9.27 -16.45 11.12
CA ALA A 25 8.98 -16.52 9.70
C ALA A 25 10.10 -15.88 8.84
N LEU A 26 10.68 -14.74 9.27
CA LEU A 26 11.82 -14.08 8.64
C LEU A 26 13.04 -15.02 8.58
N THR A 27 13.35 -15.67 9.69
CA THR A 27 14.50 -16.60 9.77
C THR A 27 14.37 -17.74 8.76
N VAL A 28 13.18 -18.30 8.62
CA VAL A 28 12.92 -19.36 7.62
C VAL A 28 12.97 -18.78 6.20
N ALA A 29 12.38 -17.61 5.96
CA ALA A 29 12.34 -16.95 4.66
C ALA A 29 13.76 -16.64 4.15
N ASP A 30 14.67 -16.19 5.00
CA ASP A 30 16.06 -15.89 4.63
C ASP A 30 16.87 -17.14 4.20
N SER A 31 16.36 -18.33 4.52
CA SER A 31 16.98 -19.61 4.11
C SER A 31 16.58 -20.07 2.71
N ILE A 32 15.70 -19.34 2.01
CA ILE A 32 15.12 -19.73 0.71
C ILE A 32 15.64 -18.83 -0.41
N ASP A 33 16.05 -19.43 -1.55
CA ASP A 33 16.34 -18.67 -2.78
C ASP A 33 15.07 -18.37 -3.57
N TRP A 34 14.49 -17.21 -3.32
CA TRP A 34 13.23 -16.77 -3.92
C TRP A 34 13.29 -16.52 -5.42
N ARG A 35 14.47 -16.36 -6.01
CA ARG A 35 14.65 -16.15 -7.47
C ARG A 35 14.08 -17.30 -8.30
N ARG A 36 13.97 -18.47 -7.71
CA ARG A 36 13.43 -19.70 -8.36
C ARG A 36 11.91 -19.86 -8.17
N VAL A 37 11.31 -19.12 -7.25
CA VAL A 37 9.89 -19.24 -6.92
C VAL A 37 9.06 -18.49 -7.95
N LYS A 38 8.05 -19.16 -8.52
CA LYS A 38 7.16 -18.59 -9.56
C LYS A 38 5.83 -18.08 -8.99
N SER A 39 5.44 -18.51 -7.81
CA SER A 39 4.17 -18.13 -7.18
C SER A 39 4.17 -16.66 -6.77
N VAL A 40 3.40 -15.84 -7.47
CA VAL A 40 3.20 -14.42 -7.16
C VAL A 40 2.65 -14.26 -5.75
N ARG A 41 1.67 -15.07 -5.36
CA ARG A 41 1.08 -15.05 -4.01
C ARG A 41 2.13 -15.28 -2.92
N THR A 42 2.98 -16.28 -3.12
CA THR A 42 4.05 -16.59 -2.15
C THR A 42 5.05 -15.45 -2.04
N LEU A 43 5.46 -14.87 -3.18
CA LEU A 43 6.39 -13.73 -3.18
C LEU A 43 5.79 -12.49 -2.49
N CYS A 44 4.50 -12.23 -2.68
CA CYS A 44 3.81 -11.14 -1.98
C CYS A 44 3.72 -11.39 -0.46
N MET A 45 3.42 -12.62 -0.04
CA MET A 45 3.42 -12.99 1.38
C MET A 45 4.81 -12.80 2.02
N VAL A 46 5.85 -13.21 1.32
CA VAL A 46 7.23 -13.04 1.82
C VAL A 46 7.62 -11.56 1.86
N ALA A 47 7.15 -10.75 0.90
CA ALA A 47 7.32 -9.30 0.96
C ALA A 47 6.70 -8.72 2.22
N ASP A 48 5.50 -9.21 2.64
CA ASP A 48 4.86 -8.78 3.89
C ASP A 48 5.69 -9.16 5.11
N ILE A 49 6.25 -10.37 5.15
CA ILE A 49 7.13 -10.81 6.25
C ILE A 49 8.35 -9.89 6.36
N TYR A 50 9.00 -9.59 5.24
CA TYR A 50 10.14 -8.66 5.24
C TYR A 50 9.72 -7.25 5.69
N GLU A 51 8.59 -6.74 5.21
CA GLU A 51 8.12 -5.40 5.55
C GLU A 51 7.79 -5.26 7.04
N VAL A 52 7.09 -6.23 7.63
CA VAL A 52 6.76 -6.23 9.07
C VAL A 52 8.00 -6.26 9.94
N ASN A 53 9.05 -6.95 9.50
CA ASN A 53 10.34 -7.00 10.19
C ASN A 53 11.27 -5.79 9.88
N GLY A 54 10.82 -4.81 9.09
CA GLY A 54 11.60 -3.63 8.75
C GLY A 54 12.64 -3.83 7.65
N GLU A 55 12.70 -5.02 7.03
CA GLU A 55 13.60 -5.36 5.92
C GLU A 55 13.04 -4.84 4.58
N LEU A 56 12.92 -3.51 4.47
CA LEU A 56 12.17 -2.86 3.39
C LEU A 56 12.77 -3.12 2.01
N GLU A 57 14.10 -3.16 1.90
CA GLU A 57 14.81 -3.46 0.65
C GLU A 57 14.52 -4.89 0.17
N LYS A 58 14.54 -5.86 1.08
CA LYS A 58 14.19 -7.25 0.74
C LYS A 58 12.72 -7.37 0.34
N SER A 59 11.83 -6.67 1.04
CA SER A 59 10.42 -6.58 0.67
C SER A 59 10.24 -6.04 -0.75
N MET A 60 10.90 -4.95 -1.09
CA MET A 60 10.88 -4.38 -2.45
C MET A 60 11.40 -5.37 -3.50
N GLN A 61 12.47 -6.09 -3.22
CA GLN A 61 13.00 -7.12 -4.12
C GLN A 61 11.96 -8.23 -4.39
N MET A 62 11.22 -8.66 -3.37
CA MET A 62 10.15 -9.66 -3.52
C MET A 62 8.99 -9.12 -4.37
N LEU A 63 8.58 -7.86 -4.16
CA LEU A 63 7.55 -7.22 -4.97
C LEU A 63 7.98 -7.05 -6.43
N GLN A 64 9.24 -6.66 -6.69
CA GLN A 64 9.79 -6.58 -8.04
C GLN A 64 9.80 -7.95 -8.74
N LEU A 65 10.17 -9.00 -7.99
CA LEU A 65 10.18 -10.36 -8.49
C LEU A 65 8.74 -10.86 -8.80
N ALA A 66 7.79 -10.53 -7.92
CA ALA A 66 6.37 -10.82 -8.11
C ALA A 66 5.81 -10.09 -9.34
N HIS A 67 6.14 -8.82 -9.51
CA HIS A 67 5.70 -8.01 -10.64
C HIS A 67 6.18 -8.59 -11.99
N LYS A 68 7.44 -9.00 -12.09
CA LYS A 68 7.98 -9.65 -13.29
C LYS A 68 7.27 -10.96 -13.67
N ARG A 69 6.54 -11.57 -12.75
CA ARG A 69 5.83 -12.85 -12.94
C ARG A 69 4.32 -12.71 -12.99
N SER A 70 3.81 -11.56 -12.70
CA SER A 70 2.37 -11.26 -12.74
C SER A 70 1.96 -10.80 -14.14
N SER A 71 0.84 -11.33 -14.65
CA SER A 71 0.19 -10.83 -15.86
C SER A 71 -0.66 -9.58 -15.60
N ILE A 72 -1.05 -9.33 -14.33
CA ILE A 72 -1.87 -8.20 -13.90
C ILE A 72 -1.23 -7.63 -12.64
N GLY A 73 -0.30 -6.71 -12.82
CA GLY A 73 0.56 -6.20 -11.76
C GLY A 73 0.02 -5.03 -10.94
N LYS A 74 -1.22 -4.55 -11.18
CA LYS A 74 -1.71 -3.30 -10.55
C LYS A 74 -1.62 -3.27 -9.03
N MET A 75 -1.98 -4.36 -8.35
CA MET A 75 -1.90 -4.42 -6.89
C MET A 75 -0.46 -4.47 -6.38
N ILE A 76 0.42 -5.08 -7.13
CA ILE A 76 1.85 -5.12 -6.80
C ILE A 76 2.45 -3.73 -6.99
N LEU A 77 2.13 -3.05 -8.08
CA LEU A 77 2.56 -1.67 -8.32
C LEU A 77 2.04 -0.71 -7.24
N TYR A 78 0.77 -0.88 -6.83
CA TYR A 78 0.21 -0.12 -5.71
C TYR A 78 1.07 -0.27 -4.45
N ARG A 79 1.42 -1.50 -4.08
CA ARG A 79 2.26 -1.80 -2.93
C ARG A 79 3.69 -1.27 -3.08
N GLN A 80 4.25 -1.33 -4.29
CA GLN A 80 5.58 -0.77 -4.58
C GLN A 80 5.60 0.76 -4.40
N VAL A 81 4.53 1.46 -4.78
CA VAL A 81 4.40 2.90 -4.49
C VAL A 81 4.41 3.14 -2.98
N GLU A 82 3.57 2.45 -2.22
CA GLU A 82 3.49 2.61 -0.76
C GLU A 82 4.84 2.32 -0.08
N LEU A 83 5.47 1.23 -0.46
CA LEU A 83 6.76 0.84 0.10
C LEU A 83 7.88 1.82 -0.25
N ALA A 84 7.92 2.30 -1.50
CA ALA A 84 8.88 3.32 -1.93
C ALA A 84 8.71 4.63 -1.14
N LEU A 85 7.47 5.06 -0.88
CA LEU A 85 7.19 6.21 -0.02
C LEU A 85 7.67 6.00 1.42
N LYS A 86 7.45 4.80 1.97
CA LYS A 86 7.92 4.41 3.30
C LYS A 86 9.45 4.42 3.41
N MET A 87 10.14 4.08 2.33
CA MET A 87 11.60 4.11 2.21
C MET A 87 12.16 5.52 1.92
N GLY A 88 11.31 6.51 1.65
CA GLY A 88 11.73 7.85 1.23
C GLY A 88 12.22 7.93 -0.21
N LEU A 89 11.97 6.92 -1.03
CA LEU A 89 12.37 6.82 -2.43
C LEU A 89 11.28 7.42 -3.33
N TYR A 90 11.15 8.75 -3.30
CA TYR A 90 10.03 9.44 -3.95
C TYR A 90 10.04 9.32 -5.48
N ASP A 91 11.23 9.35 -6.10
CA ASP A 91 11.36 9.19 -7.55
C ASP A 91 10.91 7.79 -8.01
N ASP A 92 11.29 6.76 -7.25
CA ASP A 92 10.82 5.39 -7.50
C ASP A 92 9.31 5.26 -7.29
N ALA A 93 8.76 5.90 -6.26
CA ALA A 93 7.32 5.93 -6.01
C ALA A 93 6.56 6.53 -7.20
N VAL A 94 7.04 7.65 -7.75
CA VAL A 94 6.45 8.28 -8.95
C VAL A 94 6.57 7.36 -10.16
N LYS A 95 7.70 6.68 -10.34
CA LYS A 95 7.89 5.72 -11.43
C LYS A 95 6.87 4.57 -11.35
N TYR A 96 6.75 3.91 -10.20
CA TYR A 96 5.76 2.84 -10.00
C TYR A 96 4.32 3.35 -10.15
N TYR A 97 4.05 4.57 -9.72
CA TYR A 97 2.74 5.21 -9.92
C TYR A 97 2.42 5.41 -11.41
N ASN A 98 3.37 5.85 -12.22
CA ASN A 98 3.17 6.01 -13.66
C ASN A 98 2.91 4.65 -14.33
N GLU A 99 3.66 3.62 -13.97
CA GLU A 99 3.39 2.25 -14.45
C GLU A 99 2.00 1.75 -14.01
N TYR A 100 1.57 2.09 -12.78
CA TYR A 100 0.23 1.79 -12.29
C TYR A 100 -0.84 2.47 -13.15
N LEU A 101 -0.66 3.73 -13.53
CA LEU A 101 -1.62 4.45 -14.38
C LEU A 101 -1.77 3.81 -15.77
N GLU A 102 -0.71 3.26 -16.33
CA GLU A 102 -0.75 2.55 -17.62
C GLU A 102 -1.62 1.29 -17.54
N THR A 103 -1.61 0.61 -16.41
CA THR A 103 -2.32 -0.66 -16.21
C THR A 103 -3.72 -0.50 -15.62
N ALA A 104 -4.00 0.57 -14.91
CA ALA A 104 -5.19 0.78 -14.09
C ALA A 104 -5.74 2.21 -14.19
N SER A 105 -5.77 2.79 -15.39
CA SER A 105 -6.18 4.20 -15.63
C SER A 105 -7.57 4.53 -15.10
N ASN A 106 -8.49 3.58 -15.05
CA ASN A 106 -9.87 3.74 -14.59
C ASN A 106 -10.06 3.40 -13.10
N ASP A 107 -9.01 2.96 -12.41
CA ASP A 107 -9.08 2.61 -10.98
C ASP A 107 -9.06 3.88 -10.13
N THR A 108 -10.05 4.05 -9.26
CA THR A 108 -10.18 5.21 -8.36
C THR A 108 -9.05 5.27 -7.33
N SER A 109 -8.43 4.14 -7.03
CA SER A 109 -7.26 4.08 -6.13
C SER A 109 -6.08 4.94 -6.61
N LYS A 110 -6.04 5.34 -7.89
CA LYS A 110 -5.02 6.26 -8.41
C LYS A 110 -5.00 7.61 -7.69
N TYR A 111 -6.16 8.12 -7.28
CA TYR A 111 -6.25 9.37 -6.52
C TYR A 111 -5.64 9.22 -5.13
N ILE A 112 -5.88 8.08 -4.50
CA ILE A 112 -5.32 7.76 -3.18
C ILE A 112 -3.79 7.64 -3.24
N LEU A 113 -3.26 6.95 -4.24
CA LEU A 113 -1.81 6.87 -4.45
C LEU A 113 -1.20 8.25 -4.69
N LYS A 114 -1.83 9.06 -5.55
CA LYS A 114 -1.36 10.42 -5.83
C LYS A 114 -1.38 11.29 -4.57
N TYR A 115 -2.44 11.20 -3.77
CA TYR A 115 -2.52 11.87 -2.49
C TYR A 115 -1.38 11.44 -1.55
N LYS A 116 -1.11 10.13 -1.44
CA LYS A 116 0.00 9.61 -0.60
C LYS A 116 1.36 10.14 -1.05
N ILE A 117 1.61 10.22 -2.35
CA ILE A 117 2.83 10.82 -2.92
C ILE A 117 2.91 12.31 -2.52
N TYR A 118 1.85 13.08 -2.75
CA TYR A 118 1.80 14.51 -2.42
C TYR A 118 2.03 14.75 -0.91
N LYS A 119 1.39 13.95 -0.07
CA LYS A 119 1.57 14.03 1.39
C LYS A 119 3.01 13.75 1.80
N ALA A 120 3.64 12.71 1.25
CA ALA A 120 5.02 12.34 1.53
C ALA A 120 6.02 13.40 1.06
N GLN A 121 5.78 14.00 -0.10
CA GLN A 121 6.58 15.10 -0.67
C GLN A 121 6.28 16.47 -0.02
N LYS A 122 5.35 16.51 0.94
CA LYS A 122 4.91 17.76 1.60
C LYS A 122 4.40 18.81 0.60
N ALA A 123 3.71 18.34 -0.45
CA ALA A 123 3.07 19.23 -1.42
C ALA A 123 2.09 20.20 -0.72
N PRO A 124 1.77 21.35 -1.34
CA PRO A 124 0.81 22.31 -0.79
C PRO A 124 -0.52 21.66 -0.37
N LEU A 125 -1.12 22.13 0.72
CA LEU A 125 -2.39 21.58 1.21
C LEU A 125 -3.50 21.67 0.17
N GLU A 126 -3.50 22.70 -0.66
CA GLU A 126 -4.46 22.90 -1.73
C GLU A 126 -4.43 21.76 -2.74
N ASP A 127 -3.23 21.30 -3.13
CA ASP A 127 -3.05 20.19 -4.05
C ASP A 127 -3.51 18.86 -3.42
N GLN A 128 -3.20 18.65 -2.13
CA GLN A 128 -3.63 17.48 -1.39
C GLN A 128 -5.16 17.43 -1.25
N ILE A 129 -5.79 18.58 -0.97
CA ILE A 129 -7.25 18.73 -0.88
C ILE A 129 -7.89 18.44 -2.23
N ALA A 130 -7.42 19.06 -3.32
CA ALA A 130 -7.97 18.89 -4.65
C ALA A 130 -8.03 17.41 -5.08
N ILE A 131 -6.99 16.64 -4.80
CA ILE A 131 -6.95 15.20 -5.13
C ILE A 131 -8.00 14.40 -4.34
N LEU A 132 -8.17 14.67 -3.06
CA LEU A 132 -9.19 13.97 -2.27
C LEU A 132 -10.61 14.46 -2.56
N GLU A 133 -10.81 15.71 -2.98
CA GLU A 133 -12.07 16.19 -3.52
C GLU A 133 -12.44 15.42 -4.81
N GLU A 134 -11.50 15.25 -5.75
CA GLU A 134 -11.72 14.43 -6.95
C GLU A 134 -12.06 12.97 -6.63
N TYR A 135 -11.41 12.38 -5.63
CA TYR A 135 -11.73 11.03 -5.18
C TYR A 135 -13.15 10.97 -4.62
N LYS A 136 -13.53 11.91 -3.74
CA LYS A 136 -14.86 12.00 -3.11
C LYS A 136 -15.99 12.04 -4.13
N GLU A 137 -15.80 12.72 -5.27
CA GLU A 137 -16.79 12.80 -6.34
C GLU A 137 -17.05 11.45 -7.04
N ARG A 138 -16.14 10.49 -6.92
CA ARG A 138 -16.22 9.16 -7.54
C ARG A 138 -16.51 8.05 -6.55
N GLU A 139 -15.94 8.13 -5.37
CA GLU A 139 -16.12 7.18 -4.29
C GLU A 139 -16.24 7.90 -2.94
N TYR A 140 -17.33 7.63 -2.23
CA TYR A 140 -17.57 8.18 -0.91
C TYR A 140 -17.23 7.15 0.16
N THR A 141 -16.00 7.21 0.71
CA THR A 141 -15.55 6.29 1.75
C THR A 141 -15.21 7.05 3.03
N GLU A 142 -15.65 6.53 4.18
CA GLU A 142 -15.45 7.13 5.50
C GLU A 142 -14.01 7.58 5.73
N ARG A 143 -13.06 6.68 5.54
CA ARG A 143 -11.64 6.93 5.79
C ARG A 143 -11.10 8.16 5.06
N TRP A 144 -11.35 8.26 3.75
CA TRP A 144 -10.75 9.31 2.93
C TRP A 144 -11.50 10.64 3.02
N VAL A 145 -12.82 10.60 3.27
CA VAL A 145 -13.61 11.79 3.58
C VAL A 145 -13.19 12.37 4.94
N TYR A 146 -12.90 11.52 5.93
CA TYR A 146 -12.35 11.96 7.21
C TYR A 146 -10.94 12.59 7.05
N GLU A 147 -10.07 11.99 6.23
CA GLU A 147 -8.76 12.56 5.91
C GLU A 147 -8.91 13.94 5.24
N LEU A 148 -9.87 14.10 4.33
CA LEU A 148 -10.19 15.38 3.69
C LEU A 148 -10.65 16.43 4.73
N ALA A 149 -11.51 16.05 5.68
CA ALA A 149 -11.93 16.95 6.77
C ALA A 149 -10.73 17.45 7.58
N LYS A 150 -9.77 16.58 7.89
CA LYS A 150 -8.52 16.95 8.57
C LYS A 150 -7.68 17.94 7.76
N LEU A 151 -7.64 17.78 6.44
CA LEU A 151 -6.93 18.73 5.56
C LEU A 151 -7.62 20.08 5.53
N TYR A 152 -8.95 20.13 5.46
CA TYR A 152 -9.70 21.41 5.55
C TYR A 152 -9.40 22.14 6.86
N LYS A 153 -9.41 21.42 7.98
CA LYS A 153 -9.05 21.99 9.29
C LYS A 153 -7.62 22.58 9.26
N LYS A 154 -6.67 21.83 8.72
CA LYS A 154 -5.27 22.25 8.61
C LYS A 154 -5.09 23.48 7.72
N ALA A 155 -5.91 23.61 6.66
CA ALA A 155 -5.89 24.73 5.74
C ALA A 155 -6.72 25.95 6.23
N GLY A 156 -7.32 25.89 7.43
CA GLY A 156 -8.16 26.96 7.97
C GLY A 156 -9.53 27.08 7.29
N GLN A 157 -9.96 26.07 6.54
CA GLN A 157 -11.26 26.04 5.88
C GLN A 157 -12.32 25.43 6.81
N GLU A 158 -12.61 26.14 7.91
CA GLU A 158 -13.46 25.64 8.99
C GLU A 158 -14.87 25.26 8.53
N LYS A 159 -15.49 26.08 7.67
CA LYS A 159 -16.82 25.79 7.12
C LYS A 159 -16.88 24.45 6.40
N LYS A 160 -15.94 24.20 5.48
CA LYS A 160 -15.85 22.93 4.74
C LYS A 160 -15.54 21.75 5.68
N CYS A 161 -14.73 21.99 6.70
CA CYS A 161 -14.44 20.97 7.71
C CYS A 161 -15.70 20.54 8.46
N VAL A 162 -16.50 21.50 8.96
CA VAL A 162 -17.74 21.22 9.70
C VAL A 162 -18.77 20.51 8.79
N GLU A 163 -19.03 21.03 7.60
CA GLU A 163 -19.94 20.43 6.62
C GLU A 163 -19.54 18.96 6.30
N THR A 164 -18.24 18.71 6.13
CA THR A 164 -17.74 17.34 5.86
C THR A 164 -17.89 16.42 7.07
N CYS A 165 -17.69 16.93 8.29
CA CYS A 165 -17.91 16.15 9.51
C CYS A 165 -19.41 15.83 9.71
N ASP A 166 -20.29 16.79 9.44
CA ASP A 166 -21.73 16.58 9.53
C ASP A 166 -22.20 15.52 8.53
N ASP A 167 -21.70 15.54 7.30
CA ASP A 167 -21.94 14.51 6.30
C ASP A 167 -21.45 13.13 6.76
N LEU A 168 -20.26 13.05 7.36
CA LEU A 168 -19.71 11.79 7.88
C LEU A 168 -20.61 11.20 8.97
N VAL A 169 -21.06 12.03 9.91
CA VAL A 169 -22.00 11.60 10.97
C VAL A 169 -23.32 11.15 10.38
N LEU A 170 -23.85 11.89 9.39
CA LEU A 170 -25.11 11.55 8.71
C LEU A 170 -25.05 10.18 8.01
N TRP A 171 -23.95 9.88 7.29
CA TRP A 171 -23.86 8.68 6.46
C TRP A 171 -23.29 7.46 7.18
N PHE A 172 -22.42 7.66 8.17
CA PHE A 172 -21.72 6.58 8.88
C PHE A 172 -22.05 6.48 10.37
N GLY A 173 -22.84 7.42 10.92
CA GLY A 173 -23.21 7.42 12.33
C GLY A 173 -22.00 7.70 13.22
N GLU A 174 -21.82 6.88 14.27
CA GLU A 174 -20.68 7.03 15.19
C GLU A 174 -19.33 6.69 14.54
N GLY A 175 -19.38 6.04 13.37
CA GLY A 175 -18.21 5.80 12.53
C GLY A 175 -17.07 5.02 13.17
N LYS A 176 -16.02 4.83 12.37
CA LYS A 176 -14.79 4.17 12.80
C LYS A 176 -13.65 5.16 13.08
N TYR A 177 -13.77 6.40 12.61
CA TYR A 177 -12.73 7.43 12.66
C TYR A 177 -13.14 8.66 13.46
#